data_39cc7705fda2dd4f233b5113b36d0c6a
#
_entry.id   39cc7705fda2dd4f233b5113b36d0c6a
#
_cell.length_a   1.000
_cell.length_b   1.000
_cell.length_c   1.000
_cell.angle_alpha   90.00
_cell.angle_beta   90.00
_cell.angle_gamma   90.00
#
_symmetry.space_group_name_H-M   'P 1'
#
loop_
_entity.id
_entity.type
_entity.pdbx_description
1 polymer ?
#
loop_
_entity_poly.entity_id
_entity_poly.type
_entity_poly.pdbx_seq_one_letter_code
_entity_poly.pdbx_strand_id
1 'polypeptide(L)'
;MSFVRSWVQRITTPSSRHALGTLVFAGILLGAVGVVGFGVSMKATNSNDFCLSCHELADNAGKEFEGTPHHSNASGKQATCGDCHVPREFGPKMWRKIRAVGEIYHHLKGTIDTPEKFDEQRMWMASKTWAFMNANDSRECRHCHSEGAWKLELQSEKAQEYHSGALAKGKTCIDCHKGLAHKLPPGIREDAQIEGIDF
;
A
#
# COMPACT_ATOMS: atom_id res chain seq x y z
N MET A 1 -35.80 4.06 -23.33
CA MET A 1 -34.90 4.69 -24.33
C MET A 1 -35.07 6.23 -24.45
N SER A 2 -36.16 6.84 -24.01
CA SER A 2 -36.38 8.31 -24.11
C SER A 2 -35.52 9.14 -23.17
N PHE A 3 -35.25 8.68 -21.94
CA PHE A 3 -34.48 9.41 -20.92
C PHE A 3 -33.02 9.65 -21.36
N VAL A 4 -32.35 8.60 -21.84
CA VAL A 4 -30.95 8.71 -22.33
C VAL A 4 -30.84 9.65 -23.52
N ARG A 5 -31.82 9.57 -24.44
CA ARG A 5 -31.83 10.44 -25.62
C ARG A 5 -32.04 11.92 -25.26
N SER A 6 -32.92 12.19 -24.33
CA SER A 6 -33.15 13.55 -23.79
C SER A 6 -31.92 14.11 -23.08
N TRP A 7 -31.19 13.28 -22.35
CA TRP A 7 -29.96 13.66 -21.66
C TRP A 7 -28.84 13.96 -22.64
N VAL A 8 -28.63 13.12 -23.65
CA VAL A 8 -27.66 13.34 -24.73
C VAL A 8 -27.95 14.64 -25.48
N GLN A 9 -29.21 14.89 -25.85
CA GLN A 9 -29.60 16.14 -26.51
C GLN A 9 -29.27 17.39 -25.67
N ARG A 10 -29.51 17.34 -24.34
CA ARG A 10 -29.17 18.47 -23.46
C ARG A 10 -27.68 18.76 -23.41
N ILE A 11 -26.83 17.74 -23.47
CA ILE A 11 -25.37 17.89 -23.41
C ILE A 11 -24.82 18.35 -24.76
N THR A 12 -25.41 17.90 -25.88
CA THR A 12 -24.90 18.21 -27.21
C THR A 12 -25.49 19.49 -27.83
N THR A 13 -26.52 20.07 -27.22
CA THR A 13 -27.10 21.32 -27.72
C THR A 13 -26.26 22.52 -27.29
N PRO A 14 -25.82 23.41 -28.21
CA PRO A 14 -25.07 24.62 -27.86
C PRO A 14 -25.83 25.48 -26.85
N SER A 15 -25.11 25.97 -25.85
CA SER A 15 -25.69 26.86 -24.85
C SER A 15 -26.05 28.21 -25.46
N SER A 16 -27.32 28.61 -25.35
CA SER A 16 -27.78 29.98 -25.70
C SER A 16 -27.53 31.00 -24.59
N ARG A 17 -27.13 30.55 -23.39
CA ARG A 17 -26.99 31.43 -22.21
C ARG A 17 -25.54 31.78 -21.88
N HIS A 18 -24.57 30.99 -22.32
CA HIS A 18 -23.16 31.18 -21.96
C HIS A 18 -22.28 31.15 -23.22
N ALA A 19 -21.36 32.11 -23.29
CA ALA A 19 -20.38 32.16 -24.36
C ALA A 19 -19.45 30.95 -24.30
N LEU A 20 -19.03 30.42 -25.43
CA LEU A 20 -18.13 29.27 -25.55
C LEU A 20 -16.87 29.47 -24.69
N GLY A 21 -16.27 30.66 -24.72
CA GLY A 21 -15.10 30.99 -23.92
C GLY A 21 -15.30 30.79 -22.41
N THR A 22 -16.47 31.16 -21.90
CA THR A 22 -16.84 31.00 -20.48
C THR A 22 -16.94 29.51 -20.12
N LEU A 23 -17.54 28.68 -20.99
CA LEU A 23 -17.66 27.23 -20.75
C LEU A 23 -16.31 26.54 -20.79
N VAL A 24 -15.45 26.90 -21.76
CA VAL A 24 -14.08 26.38 -21.86
C VAL A 24 -13.26 26.77 -20.63
N PHE A 25 -13.31 28.04 -20.24
CA PHE A 25 -12.59 28.50 -19.05
C PHE A 25 -13.07 27.81 -17.77
N ALA A 26 -14.37 27.68 -17.57
CA ALA A 26 -14.93 26.95 -16.45
C ALA A 26 -14.52 25.45 -16.45
N GLY A 27 -14.52 24.82 -17.63
CA GLY A 27 -14.07 23.43 -17.80
C GLY A 27 -12.59 23.24 -17.46
N ILE A 28 -11.72 24.15 -17.91
CA ILE A 28 -10.29 24.13 -17.57
C ILE A 28 -10.09 24.31 -16.07
N LEU A 29 -10.79 25.28 -15.46
CA LEU A 29 -10.67 25.54 -14.02
C LEU A 29 -11.14 24.35 -13.20
N LEU A 30 -12.29 23.78 -13.53
CA LEU A 30 -12.80 22.57 -12.85
C LEU A 30 -11.87 21.37 -13.04
N GLY A 31 -11.33 21.20 -14.24
CA GLY A 31 -10.34 20.16 -14.52
C GLY A 31 -9.06 20.33 -13.69
N ALA A 32 -8.53 21.54 -13.64
CA ALA A 32 -7.35 21.86 -12.82
C ALA A 32 -7.61 21.61 -11.33
N VAL A 33 -8.73 22.08 -10.79
CA VAL A 33 -9.13 21.82 -9.40
C VAL A 33 -9.29 20.31 -9.15
N GLY A 34 -9.89 19.59 -10.08
CA GLY A 34 -10.05 18.13 -10.00
C GLY A 34 -8.70 17.40 -9.94
N VAL A 35 -7.77 17.74 -10.81
CA VAL A 35 -6.43 17.14 -10.83
C VAL A 35 -5.65 17.42 -9.55
N VAL A 36 -5.64 18.70 -9.12
CA VAL A 36 -4.97 19.09 -7.87
C VAL A 36 -5.62 18.39 -6.66
N GLY A 37 -6.95 18.43 -6.57
CA GLY A 37 -7.70 17.80 -5.48
C GLY A 37 -7.46 16.31 -5.41
N PHE A 38 -7.44 15.62 -6.56
CA PHE A 38 -7.10 14.21 -6.64
C PHE A 38 -5.67 13.95 -6.14
N GLY A 39 -4.68 14.73 -6.60
CA GLY A 39 -3.28 14.60 -6.16
C GLY A 39 -3.11 14.80 -4.66
N VAL A 40 -3.75 15.83 -4.10
CA VAL A 40 -3.75 16.10 -2.65
C VAL A 40 -4.39 14.95 -1.88
N SER A 41 -5.54 14.44 -2.33
CA SER A 41 -6.23 13.30 -1.69
C SER A 41 -5.37 12.05 -1.72
N MET A 42 -4.69 11.77 -2.85
CA MET A 42 -3.78 10.62 -2.94
C MET A 42 -2.61 10.74 -1.98
N LYS A 43 -2.01 11.93 -1.83
CA LYS A 43 -0.91 12.18 -0.89
C LYS A 43 -1.38 12.05 0.56
N ALA A 44 -2.49 12.70 0.90
CA ALA A 44 -3.04 12.68 2.26
C ALA A 44 -3.39 11.26 2.72
N THR A 45 -4.08 10.48 1.86
CA THR A 45 -4.47 9.09 2.19
C THR A 45 -3.33 8.07 2.10
N ASN A 46 -2.10 8.49 1.84
CA ASN A 46 -0.89 7.67 1.93
C ASN A 46 0.02 8.06 3.11
N SER A 47 -0.35 9.07 3.89
CA SER A 47 0.44 9.51 5.04
C SER A 47 0.28 8.54 6.22
N ASN A 48 1.28 8.48 7.08
CA ASN A 48 1.19 7.75 8.35
C ASN A 48 0.04 8.28 9.21
N ASP A 49 -0.15 9.60 9.26
CA ASP A 49 -1.23 10.24 10.03
C ASP A 49 -2.60 9.71 9.62
N PHE A 50 -2.82 9.53 8.30
CA PHE A 50 -4.07 8.95 7.82
C PHE A 50 -4.20 7.47 8.22
N CYS A 51 -3.16 6.67 8.06
CA CYS A 51 -3.20 5.26 8.43
C CYS A 51 -3.41 5.07 9.94
N LEU A 52 -2.73 5.86 10.75
CA LEU A 52 -2.79 5.80 12.21
C LEU A 52 -3.99 6.58 12.81
N SER A 53 -4.84 7.19 11.98
CA SER A 53 -6.09 7.78 12.46
C SER A 53 -7.12 6.72 12.90
N CYS A 54 -6.95 5.47 12.46
CA CYS A 54 -7.72 4.32 12.96
C CYS A 54 -7.01 3.71 14.16
N HIS A 55 -7.71 3.61 15.30
CA HIS A 55 -7.12 3.10 16.55
C HIS A 55 -6.61 1.65 16.42
N GLU A 56 -7.26 0.83 15.60
CA GLU A 56 -6.83 -0.56 15.37
C GLU A 56 -5.41 -0.63 14.79
N LEU A 57 -5.08 0.31 13.91
CA LEU A 57 -3.74 0.37 13.34
C LEU A 57 -2.76 1.09 14.30
N ALA A 58 -3.19 2.18 14.92
CA ALA A 58 -2.35 2.95 15.84
C ALA A 58 -1.92 2.11 17.04
N ASP A 59 -2.86 1.39 17.66
CA ASP A 59 -2.61 0.65 18.90
C ASP A 59 -1.87 -0.69 18.68
N ASN A 60 -1.93 -1.25 17.48
CA ASN A 60 -1.30 -2.52 17.15
C ASN A 60 -0.12 -2.31 16.17
N ALA A 61 -0.39 -2.33 14.88
CA ALA A 61 0.65 -2.27 13.84
C ALA A 61 1.54 -1.01 13.91
N GLY A 62 0.98 0.14 14.32
CA GLY A 62 1.73 1.38 14.50
C GLY A 62 2.76 1.28 15.60
N LYS A 63 2.36 0.83 16.79
CA LYS A 63 3.28 0.63 17.93
C LYS A 63 4.36 -0.41 17.65
N GLU A 64 4.00 -1.47 16.91
CA GLU A 64 4.99 -2.48 16.51
C GLU A 64 6.01 -1.91 15.54
N PHE A 65 5.56 -1.07 14.58
CA PHE A 65 6.44 -0.42 13.62
C PHE A 65 7.43 0.54 14.27
N GLU A 66 7.03 1.31 15.28
CA GLU A 66 7.89 2.26 16.01
C GLU A 66 9.16 1.61 16.57
N GLY A 67 9.12 0.34 16.95
CA GLY A 67 10.25 -0.42 17.46
C GLY A 67 11.21 -0.96 16.41
N THR A 68 11.00 -0.67 15.11
CA THR A 68 11.77 -1.31 14.03
C THR A 68 12.82 -0.40 13.38
N PRO A 69 13.86 -0.99 12.76
CA PRO A 69 14.84 -0.22 11.98
C PRO A 69 14.24 0.53 10.79
N HIS A 70 13.07 0.14 10.30
CA HIS A 70 12.36 0.86 9.24
C HIS A 70 11.69 2.14 9.75
N HIS A 71 11.38 2.22 11.04
CA HIS A 71 10.89 3.44 11.67
C HIS A 71 12.04 4.35 12.09
N SER A 72 13.08 3.80 12.73
CA SER A 72 14.20 4.59 13.27
C SER A 72 15.52 3.84 13.10
N ASN A 73 16.50 4.46 12.47
CA ASN A 73 17.80 3.86 12.19
C ASN A 73 18.92 4.91 12.09
N ALA A 74 20.17 4.44 12.03
CA ALA A 74 21.36 5.29 11.97
C ALA A 74 21.45 6.18 10.71
N SER A 75 20.78 5.80 9.62
CA SER A 75 20.78 6.60 8.38
C SER A 75 19.81 7.79 8.43
N GLY A 76 18.89 7.83 9.41
CA GLY A 76 17.81 8.82 9.49
C GLY A 76 16.74 8.66 8.41
N LYS A 77 16.77 7.60 7.59
CA LYS A 77 15.73 7.33 6.59
C LYS A 77 14.60 6.53 7.23
N GLN A 78 13.47 7.17 7.43
CA GLN A 78 12.25 6.54 7.91
C GLN A 78 11.39 6.07 6.73
N ALA A 79 10.92 4.83 6.78
CA ALA A 79 9.89 4.34 5.88
C ALA A 79 8.50 4.77 6.38
N THR A 80 7.54 4.83 5.48
CA THR A 80 6.13 5.07 5.81
C THR A 80 5.31 3.80 5.60
N CYS A 81 4.12 3.73 6.20
CA CYS A 81 3.16 2.65 5.94
C CYS A 81 2.93 2.48 4.42
N GLY A 82 2.79 3.61 3.72
CA GLY A 82 2.58 3.63 2.27
C GLY A 82 3.75 3.09 1.46
N ASP A 83 5.00 3.21 1.93
CA ASP A 83 6.16 2.72 1.18
C ASP A 83 6.15 1.18 1.02
N CYS A 84 5.56 0.46 1.97
CA CYS A 84 5.45 -1.00 1.95
C CYS A 84 4.08 -1.49 1.47
N HIS A 85 3.00 -0.75 1.78
CA HIS A 85 1.62 -1.22 1.58
C HIS A 85 0.89 -0.59 0.39
N VAL A 86 1.44 0.44 -0.23
CA VAL A 86 0.80 1.15 -1.35
C VAL A 86 1.76 1.24 -2.54
N PRO A 87 1.46 0.56 -3.65
CA PRO A 87 2.27 0.64 -4.86
C PRO A 87 2.50 2.08 -5.32
N ARG A 88 3.69 2.34 -5.89
CA ARG A 88 4.02 3.68 -6.44
C ARG A 88 3.40 3.90 -7.82
N GLU A 89 3.22 2.85 -8.62
CA GLU A 89 2.64 2.90 -9.95
C GLU A 89 1.15 3.20 -9.90
N PHE A 90 0.67 4.01 -10.84
CA PHE A 90 -0.70 4.52 -10.82
C PHE A 90 -1.78 3.42 -10.82
N GLY A 91 -1.70 2.45 -11.75
CA GLY A 91 -2.70 1.39 -11.86
C GLY A 91 -2.79 0.51 -10.58
N PRO A 92 -1.70 -0.12 -10.14
CA PRO A 92 -1.67 -0.89 -8.89
C PRO A 92 -2.06 -0.06 -7.66
N LYS A 93 -1.67 1.23 -7.60
CA LYS A 93 -2.08 2.16 -6.53
C LYS A 93 -3.59 2.33 -6.50
N MET A 94 -4.22 2.60 -7.64
CA MET A 94 -5.68 2.75 -7.72
C MET A 94 -6.39 1.47 -7.30
N TRP A 95 -5.91 0.32 -7.76
CA TRP A 95 -6.45 -0.96 -7.34
C TRP A 95 -6.34 -1.19 -5.82
N ARG A 96 -5.19 -0.87 -5.24
CA ARG A 96 -5.00 -0.92 -3.78
C ARG A 96 -5.98 -0.01 -3.04
N LYS A 97 -6.22 1.21 -3.54
CA LYS A 97 -7.19 2.15 -2.96
C LYS A 97 -8.64 1.64 -3.04
N ILE A 98 -9.01 1.04 -4.15
CA ILE A 98 -10.34 0.42 -4.29
C ILE A 98 -10.51 -0.71 -3.26
N ARG A 99 -9.51 -1.57 -3.10
CA ARG A 99 -9.56 -2.65 -2.11
C ARG A 99 -9.59 -2.15 -0.66
N ALA A 100 -9.01 -0.99 -0.39
CA ALA A 100 -9.04 -0.37 0.94
C ALA A 100 -10.46 0.01 1.41
N VAL A 101 -11.44 0.12 0.51
CA VAL A 101 -12.87 0.28 0.88
C VAL A 101 -13.34 -0.90 1.74
N GLY A 102 -12.86 -2.11 1.47
CA GLY A 102 -13.13 -3.28 2.31
C GLY A 102 -12.56 -3.15 3.72
N GLU A 103 -11.42 -2.51 3.89
CA GLU A 103 -10.81 -2.26 5.20
C GLU A 103 -11.65 -1.29 6.03
N ILE A 104 -12.20 -0.24 5.40
CA ILE A 104 -13.14 0.69 6.04
C ILE A 104 -14.40 -0.05 6.48
N TYR A 105 -14.92 -0.98 5.67
CA TYR A 105 -16.06 -1.81 6.04
C TYR A 105 -15.76 -2.67 7.28
N HIS A 106 -14.57 -3.29 7.36
CA HIS A 106 -14.14 -4.07 8.51
C HIS A 106 -13.93 -3.22 9.76
N HIS A 107 -13.43 -2.00 9.62
CA HIS A 107 -13.35 -1.01 10.70
C HIS A 107 -14.74 -0.69 11.25
N LEU A 108 -15.70 -0.33 10.39
CA LEU A 108 -17.07 -0.02 10.81
C LEU A 108 -17.79 -1.20 11.47
N LYS A 109 -17.42 -2.43 11.13
CA LYS A 109 -17.94 -3.65 11.75
C LYS A 109 -17.25 -4.03 13.05
N GLY A 110 -16.17 -3.38 13.43
CA GLY A 110 -15.39 -3.76 14.61
C GLY A 110 -14.78 -5.15 14.51
N THR A 111 -14.31 -5.54 13.30
CA THR A 111 -13.75 -6.89 13.07
C THR A 111 -12.42 -7.08 13.79
N ILE A 112 -11.66 -5.98 13.95
CA ILE A 112 -10.32 -5.95 14.55
C ILE A 112 -10.18 -4.79 15.54
N ASP A 113 -11.29 -4.37 16.17
CA ASP A 113 -11.39 -3.18 17.02
C ASP A 113 -10.75 -3.34 18.42
N THR A 114 -10.34 -4.56 18.80
CA THR A 114 -9.56 -4.81 20.02
C THR A 114 -8.24 -5.52 19.69
N PRO A 115 -7.23 -5.41 20.57
CA PRO A 115 -5.95 -6.12 20.37
C PRO A 115 -6.13 -7.64 20.20
N GLU A 116 -7.05 -8.26 20.91
CA GLU A 116 -7.33 -9.69 20.85
C GLU A 116 -7.87 -10.08 19.48
N LYS A 117 -8.89 -9.36 18.99
CA LYS A 117 -9.44 -9.57 17.64
C LYS A 117 -8.41 -9.30 16.54
N PHE A 118 -7.56 -8.28 16.74
CA PHE A 118 -6.46 -8.01 15.81
C PHE A 118 -5.50 -9.19 15.75
N ASP A 119 -5.11 -9.76 16.89
CA ASP A 119 -4.22 -10.92 16.95
C ASP A 119 -4.85 -12.19 16.40
N GLU A 120 -6.13 -12.42 16.59
CA GLU A 120 -6.88 -13.52 15.97
C GLU A 120 -6.85 -13.46 14.44
N GLN A 121 -6.90 -12.25 13.87
CA GLN A 121 -6.86 -12.03 12.41
C GLN A 121 -5.44 -11.85 11.86
N ARG A 122 -4.42 -11.81 12.72
CA ARG A 122 -3.03 -11.48 12.35
C ARG A 122 -2.48 -12.41 11.25
N MET A 123 -2.69 -13.72 11.35
CA MET A 123 -2.23 -14.67 10.34
C MET A 123 -2.88 -14.41 8.98
N TRP A 124 -4.18 -14.17 8.96
CA TRP A 124 -4.91 -13.90 7.73
C TRP A 124 -4.46 -12.59 7.08
N MET A 125 -4.27 -11.51 7.86
CA MET A 125 -3.77 -10.23 7.35
C MET A 125 -2.33 -10.33 6.85
N ALA A 126 -1.47 -11.00 7.61
CA ALA A 126 -0.07 -11.19 7.24
C ALA A 126 0.06 -12.01 5.96
N SER A 127 -0.65 -13.14 5.84
CA SER A 127 -0.60 -13.99 4.66
C SER A 127 -1.01 -13.25 3.38
N LYS A 128 -2.05 -12.43 3.43
CA LYS A 128 -2.47 -11.60 2.28
C LYS A 128 -1.41 -10.56 1.89
N THR A 129 -0.76 -9.96 2.86
CA THR A 129 0.31 -8.99 2.62
C THR A 129 1.54 -9.68 2.01
N TRP A 130 1.94 -10.82 2.56
CA TRP A 130 3.08 -11.58 2.03
C TRP A 130 2.83 -12.10 0.62
N ALA A 131 1.62 -12.61 0.34
CA ALA A 131 1.25 -13.03 -1.01
C ALA A 131 1.28 -11.88 -2.01
N PHE A 132 0.77 -10.70 -1.63
CA PHE A 132 0.85 -9.52 -2.47
C PHE A 132 2.31 -9.14 -2.78
N MET A 133 3.18 -9.10 -1.75
CA MET A 133 4.60 -8.76 -1.92
C MET A 133 5.36 -9.83 -2.71
N ASN A 134 5.03 -11.11 -2.53
CA ASN A 134 5.61 -12.20 -3.31
C ASN A 134 5.21 -12.10 -4.79
N ALA A 135 3.92 -11.93 -5.07
CA ALA A 135 3.39 -11.85 -6.43
C ALA A 135 3.94 -10.67 -7.26
N ASN A 136 4.45 -9.62 -6.62
CA ASN A 136 5.04 -8.47 -7.29
C ASN A 136 6.57 -8.40 -7.17
N ASP A 137 7.23 -9.52 -6.83
CA ASP A 137 8.67 -9.61 -6.65
C ASP A 137 9.21 -8.66 -5.58
N SER A 138 8.47 -8.49 -4.48
CA SER A 138 8.81 -7.56 -3.38
C SER A 138 9.21 -6.17 -3.87
N ARG A 139 8.53 -5.66 -4.89
CA ARG A 139 8.83 -4.41 -5.59
C ARG A 139 8.91 -3.22 -4.63
N GLU A 140 8.06 -3.17 -3.62
CA GLU A 140 8.04 -2.10 -2.63
C GLU A 140 9.35 -2.05 -1.82
N CYS A 141 9.95 -3.20 -1.54
CA CYS A 141 11.27 -3.30 -0.90
C CYS A 141 12.37 -2.78 -1.83
N ARG A 142 12.31 -3.16 -3.11
CA ARG A 142 13.28 -2.80 -4.14
C ARG A 142 13.31 -1.29 -4.48
N HIS A 143 12.28 -0.53 -4.09
CA HIS A 143 12.31 0.92 -4.22
C HIS A 143 13.37 1.60 -3.33
N CYS A 144 13.78 0.97 -2.24
CA CYS A 144 14.83 1.47 -1.36
C CYS A 144 16.05 0.54 -1.32
N HIS A 145 15.85 -0.77 -1.47
CA HIS A 145 16.89 -1.79 -1.44
C HIS A 145 17.22 -2.26 -2.87
N SER A 146 18.18 -1.59 -3.51
CA SER A 146 18.66 -1.97 -4.84
C SER A 146 19.73 -3.04 -4.74
N GLU A 147 19.49 -4.22 -5.31
CA GLU A 147 20.46 -5.33 -5.34
C GLU A 147 21.78 -4.94 -6.02
N GLY A 148 21.73 -4.14 -7.09
CA GLY A 148 22.92 -3.66 -7.79
C GLY A 148 23.81 -2.71 -6.98
N ALA A 149 23.32 -2.21 -5.84
CA ALA A 149 24.08 -1.36 -4.94
C ALA A 149 24.58 -2.11 -3.69
N TRP A 150 24.31 -3.40 -3.56
CA TRP A 150 24.75 -4.17 -2.41
C TRP A 150 26.24 -4.48 -2.48
N LYS A 151 26.90 -4.31 -1.35
CA LYS A 151 28.25 -4.79 -1.09
C LYS A 151 28.11 -6.03 -0.23
N LEU A 152 27.99 -7.19 -0.89
CA LEU A 152 27.77 -8.47 -0.20
C LEU A 152 28.87 -8.76 0.81
N GLU A 153 30.11 -8.34 0.51
CA GLU A 153 31.25 -8.51 1.40
C GLU A 153 31.14 -7.79 2.75
N LEU A 154 30.23 -6.82 2.86
CA LEU A 154 29.93 -6.12 4.13
C LEU A 154 28.78 -6.75 4.92
N GLN A 155 28.12 -7.73 4.35
CA GLN A 155 27.03 -8.47 5.01
C GLN A 155 27.60 -9.63 5.83
N SER A 156 26.80 -10.20 6.74
CA SER A 156 27.18 -11.43 7.43
C SER A 156 27.34 -12.59 6.44
N GLU A 157 28.21 -13.55 6.75
CA GLU A 157 28.42 -14.75 5.89
C GLU A 157 27.11 -15.43 5.50
N LYS A 158 26.20 -15.60 6.46
CA LYS A 158 24.87 -16.17 6.22
C LYS A 158 24.07 -15.34 5.22
N ALA A 159 24.09 -14.00 5.34
CA ALA A 159 23.38 -13.13 4.42
C ALA A 159 24.00 -13.17 3.01
N GLN A 160 25.34 -13.22 2.90
CA GLN A 160 26.03 -13.37 1.62
C GLN A 160 25.60 -14.66 0.90
N GLU A 161 25.56 -15.78 1.61
CA GLU A 161 25.14 -17.07 1.05
C GLU A 161 23.71 -17.01 0.52
N TYR A 162 22.74 -16.49 1.33
CA TYR A 162 21.35 -16.42 0.93
C TYR A 162 21.11 -15.41 -0.19
N HIS A 163 21.71 -14.23 -0.13
CA HIS A 163 21.49 -13.19 -1.14
C HIS A 163 22.11 -13.57 -2.49
N SER A 164 23.25 -14.26 -2.51
CA SER A 164 23.86 -14.73 -3.75
C SER A 164 23.15 -15.95 -4.35
N GLY A 165 22.54 -16.80 -3.52
CA GLY A 165 21.96 -18.06 -3.95
C GLY A 165 20.44 -18.09 -4.08
N ALA A 166 19.71 -17.51 -3.14
CA ALA A 166 18.25 -17.61 -3.08
C ALA A 166 17.56 -16.72 -4.12
N LEU A 167 18.03 -15.49 -4.33
CA LEU A 167 17.50 -14.59 -5.35
C LEU A 167 17.73 -15.15 -6.75
N ALA A 168 18.88 -15.77 -7.00
CA ALA A 168 19.13 -16.48 -8.25
C ALA A 168 18.17 -17.66 -8.49
N LYS A 169 17.53 -18.17 -7.44
CA LYS A 169 16.51 -19.24 -7.50
C LYS A 169 15.08 -18.71 -7.57
N GLY A 170 14.89 -17.43 -7.83
CA GLY A 170 13.58 -16.79 -7.96
C GLY A 170 12.85 -16.54 -6.63
N LYS A 171 13.58 -16.54 -5.49
CA LYS A 171 13.03 -16.10 -4.20
C LYS A 171 12.93 -14.58 -4.16
N THR A 172 11.87 -14.09 -3.52
CA THR A 172 11.67 -12.66 -3.29
C THR A 172 12.12 -12.25 -1.89
N CYS A 173 12.22 -10.94 -1.62
CA CYS A 173 12.64 -10.46 -0.31
C CYS A 173 11.72 -10.96 0.80
N ILE A 174 10.41 -10.94 0.57
CA ILE A 174 9.42 -11.33 1.58
C ILE A 174 9.42 -12.83 1.88
N ASP A 175 9.98 -13.68 1.02
CA ASP A 175 10.07 -15.10 1.31
C ASP A 175 10.91 -15.37 2.56
N CYS A 176 11.93 -14.55 2.80
CA CYS A 176 12.85 -14.70 3.93
C CYS A 176 12.71 -13.55 4.97
N HIS A 177 12.28 -12.37 4.56
CA HIS A 177 12.23 -11.17 5.41
C HIS A 177 10.81 -10.86 5.89
N LYS A 178 10.23 -11.77 6.67
CA LYS A 178 8.97 -11.54 7.38
C LYS A 178 9.24 -10.91 8.75
N GLY A 179 8.28 -10.18 9.29
CA GLY A 179 8.41 -9.59 10.63
C GLY A 179 9.27 -8.32 10.71
N LEU A 180 9.65 -7.71 9.59
CA LEU A 180 10.53 -6.53 9.57
C LEU A 180 9.90 -5.26 10.19
N ALA A 181 8.58 -5.17 10.14
CA ALA A 181 7.84 -3.99 10.58
C ALA A 181 6.73 -4.29 11.60
N HIS A 182 6.34 -5.55 11.71
CA HIS A 182 5.25 -5.99 12.58
C HIS A 182 5.59 -7.34 13.21
N LYS A 183 5.00 -7.61 14.38
CA LYS A 183 5.11 -8.92 15.02
C LYS A 183 4.59 -10.01 14.09
N LEU A 184 5.32 -11.12 14.06
CA LEU A 184 4.89 -12.30 13.33
C LEU A 184 3.67 -12.95 14.00
N PRO A 185 2.79 -13.58 13.22
CA PRO A 185 1.75 -14.43 13.76
C PRO A 185 2.35 -15.54 14.65
N PRO A 186 1.65 -15.97 15.69
CA PRO A 186 2.12 -17.05 16.55
C PRO A 186 2.49 -18.32 15.74
N GLY A 187 3.63 -18.92 16.06
CA GLY A 187 4.13 -20.13 15.40
C GLY A 187 4.86 -19.93 14.07
N ILE A 188 4.91 -18.70 13.56
CA ILE A 188 5.65 -18.37 12.33
C ILE A 188 7.04 -17.84 12.69
N ARG A 189 8.05 -18.33 11.97
CA ARG A 189 9.43 -17.81 12.02
C ARG A 189 9.67 -16.87 10.84
N GLU A 190 10.64 -15.98 10.96
CA GLU A 190 11.00 -15.02 9.89
C GLU A 190 11.35 -15.70 8.56
N ASP A 191 12.02 -16.83 8.65
CA ASP A 191 12.45 -17.65 7.52
C ASP A 191 11.45 -18.76 7.11
N ALA A 192 10.28 -18.82 7.75
CA ALA A 192 9.28 -19.83 7.43
C ALA A 192 8.75 -19.66 6.00
N GLN A 193 8.86 -20.70 5.20
CA GLN A 193 8.13 -20.78 3.93
C GLN A 193 6.67 -21.10 4.23
N ILE A 194 5.76 -20.29 3.68
CA ILE A 194 4.32 -20.53 3.79
C ILE A 194 3.89 -21.22 2.50
N GLU A 195 3.87 -22.55 2.53
CA GLU A 195 3.34 -23.37 1.44
C GLU A 195 1.82 -23.50 1.60
N GLY A 196 1.08 -23.36 0.49
CA GLY A 196 -0.30 -23.81 0.42
C GLY A 196 -1.37 -22.83 0.94
N ILE A 197 -1.14 -21.53 0.94
CA ILE A 197 -2.23 -20.58 1.13
C ILE A 197 -2.78 -20.19 -0.25
N ASP A 198 -3.88 -20.82 -0.66
CA ASP A 198 -4.68 -20.42 -1.82
C ASP A 198 -5.38 -19.09 -1.51
N PHE A 199 -5.29 -18.12 -2.45
CA PHE A 199 -5.79 -16.74 -2.30
C PHE A 199 -6.93 -16.44 -3.27
#